data_6f0d7587b300f41caf13b9c0d2037f37
#
_entry.id   6f0d7587b300f41caf13b9c0d2037f37
#
_cell.length_a   1.000
_cell.length_b   1.000
_cell.length_c   1.000
_cell.angle_alpha   90.00
_cell.angle_beta   90.00
_cell.angle_gamma   90.00
#
_symmetry.space_group_name_H-M   'P 1'
#
loop_
_entity.id
_entity.type
_entity.pdbx_description
1 polymer ?
#
loop_
_entity_poly.entity_id
_entity_poly.type
_entity_poly.pdbx_seq_one_letter_code
_entity_poly.pdbx_strand_id
1 'polypeptide(L)'
;WRDGAPAHTVCALGALNISPEVRILANSGFAKAHLPRQNTAKALMIKYEQRRGLLARDWHGFEAAAAPLLNALGLHFATDGYTPARRGKSKDFLAWGYFQSEKYFDDFADVVKTELRSKAVPAGECADRIRAAAWPVCVHLRRGDYQKPENAILQVCTPAYYARAAAQVKAAR
;
A
#
# COMPACT_ATOMS: atom_id res chain seq x y z
N TRP A 1 -6.82 -9.29 -9.90
CA TRP A 1 -6.42 -8.74 -11.21
C TRP A 1 -7.28 -9.42 -12.25
N ARG A 2 -8.06 -8.65 -13.02
CA ARG A 2 -8.85 -9.17 -14.15
C ARG A 2 -7.96 -9.14 -15.40
N ASP A 3 -8.04 -10.19 -16.22
CA ASP A 3 -7.49 -10.15 -17.57
C ASP A 3 -8.10 -8.93 -18.27
N GLY A 4 -7.24 -8.06 -18.82
CA GLY A 4 -7.67 -6.79 -19.42
C GLY A 4 -7.47 -5.54 -18.54
N ALA A 5 -6.76 -5.63 -17.42
CA ALA A 5 -6.36 -4.43 -16.67
C ALA A 5 -5.51 -3.51 -17.58
N PRO A 6 -5.74 -2.17 -17.51
CA PRO A 6 -4.99 -1.22 -18.31
C PRO A 6 -3.48 -1.36 -18.06
N ALA A 7 -2.68 -1.05 -19.06
CA ALA A 7 -1.22 -1.23 -19.03
C ALA A 7 -0.49 -0.55 -17.85
N HIS A 8 -1.12 0.45 -17.22
CA HIS A 8 -0.59 1.16 -16.05
C HIS A 8 -0.77 0.38 -14.71
N THR A 9 -1.41 -0.78 -14.72
CA THR A 9 -1.59 -1.64 -13.54
C THR A 9 -0.64 -2.84 -13.52
N VAL A 10 0.50 -2.75 -14.16
CA VAL A 10 1.53 -3.79 -14.12
C VAL A 10 2.13 -3.89 -12.73
N CYS A 11 2.23 -5.12 -12.21
CA CYS A 11 2.92 -5.36 -10.95
C CYS A 11 4.44 -5.14 -11.11
N ALA A 12 4.96 -4.09 -10.48
CA ALA A 12 6.37 -3.73 -10.56
C ALA A 12 7.26 -4.45 -9.51
N LEU A 13 6.72 -5.34 -8.70
CA LEU A 13 7.49 -6.04 -7.66
C LEU A 13 8.70 -6.80 -8.20
N GLY A 14 8.63 -7.26 -9.45
CA GLY A 14 9.76 -7.90 -10.13
C GLY A 14 10.99 -7.01 -10.33
N ALA A 15 10.81 -5.68 -10.30
CA ALA A 15 11.90 -4.70 -10.40
C ALA A 15 12.59 -4.43 -9.05
N LEU A 16 12.04 -4.95 -7.95
CA LEU A 16 12.56 -4.78 -6.59
C LEU A 16 13.39 -6.00 -6.18
N ASN A 17 14.22 -5.81 -5.17
CA ASN A 17 15.11 -6.85 -4.62
C ASN A 17 14.39 -7.78 -3.65
N ILE A 18 13.18 -8.23 -4.03
CA ILE A 18 12.35 -9.10 -3.19
C ILE A 18 13.05 -10.44 -2.98
N SER A 19 13.02 -10.93 -1.75
CA SER A 19 13.55 -12.24 -1.38
C SER A 19 13.00 -13.36 -2.28
N PRO A 20 13.85 -14.32 -2.72
CA PRO A 20 13.40 -15.47 -3.51
C PRO A 20 12.41 -16.39 -2.78
N GLU A 21 12.31 -16.28 -1.45
CA GLU A 21 11.31 -16.98 -0.66
C GLU A 21 9.91 -16.43 -0.87
N VAL A 22 9.79 -15.15 -1.28
CA VAL A 22 8.52 -14.52 -1.63
C VAL A 22 8.12 -14.93 -3.04
N ARG A 23 7.08 -15.72 -3.14
CA ARG A 23 6.53 -16.14 -4.43
C ARG A 23 5.53 -15.11 -4.94
N ILE A 24 5.88 -14.44 -6.02
CA ILE A 24 4.95 -13.59 -6.77
C ILE A 24 4.16 -14.52 -7.72
N LEU A 25 2.93 -14.79 -7.38
CA LEU A 25 2.09 -15.71 -8.15
C LEU A 25 1.34 -14.93 -9.23
N ALA A 26 1.63 -15.23 -10.48
CA ALA A 26 0.76 -14.83 -11.58
C ALA A 26 -0.55 -15.66 -11.52
N ASN A 27 -1.62 -15.05 -11.89
CA ASN A 27 -3.03 -15.20 -11.57
C ASN A 27 -3.72 -16.58 -11.75
N SER A 28 -3.08 -17.69 -12.11
CA SER A 28 -3.87 -18.80 -12.66
C SER A 28 -3.97 -20.08 -11.83
N GLY A 29 -2.94 -20.46 -11.11
CA GLY A 29 -2.92 -21.77 -10.44
C GLY A 29 -3.33 -21.71 -8.96
N PHE A 30 -2.72 -20.82 -8.19
CA PHE A 30 -2.96 -20.69 -6.76
C PHE A 30 -4.37 -20.18 -6.44
N ALA A 31 -4.85 -19.22 -7.23
CA ALA A 31 -6.20 -18.68 -7.09
C ALA A 31 -7.27 -19.78 -7.18
N LYS A 32 -7.14 -20.73 -8.10
CA LYS A 32 -8.10 -21.83 -8.29
C LYS A 32 -8.12 -22.80 -7.10
N ALA A 33 -6.97 -23.11 -6.54
CA ALA A 33 -6.86 -24.06 -5.41
C ALA A 33 -7.45 -23.50 -4.10
N HIS A 34 -7.43 -22.18 -3.93
CA HIS A 34 -7.90 -21.49 -2.71
C HIS A 34 -9.22 -20.70 -2.90
N LEU A 35 -9.84 -20.83 -4.07
CA LEU A 35 -11.09 -20.15 -4.45
C LEU A 35 -12.22 -20.21 -3.41
N PRO A 36 -12.53 -21.35 -2.77
CA PRO A 36 -13.63 -21.41 -1.81
C PRO A 36 -13.40 -20.48 -0.60
N ARG A 37 -12.19 -20.50 -0.02
CA ARG A 37 -11.81 -19.62 1.10
C ARG A 37 -11.72 -18.16 0.69
N GLN A 38 -11.17 -17.89 -0.50
CA GLN A 38 -11.09 -16.53 -1.05
C GLN A 38 -12.47 -15.96 -1.34
N ASN A 39 -13.40 -16.76 -1.85
CA ASN A 39 -14.77 -16.32 -2.11
C ASN A 39 -15.51 -16.00 -0.82
N THR A 40 -15.33 -16.81 0.24
CA THR A 40 -15.91 -16.52 1.55
C THR A 40 -15.31 -15.25 2.15
N ALA A 41 -13.99 -15.10 2.12
CA ALA A 41 -13.31 -13.91 2.59
C ALA A 41 -13.73 -12.67 1.77
N LYS A 42 -13.83 -12.79 0.46
CA LYS A 42 -14.27 -11.72 -0.43
C LYS A 42 -15.74 -11.33 -0.17
N ALA A 43 -16.62 -12.30 0.07
CA ALA A 43 -18.01 -12.04 0.42
C ALA A 43 -18.14 -11.34 1.79
N LEU A 44 -17.33 -11.76 2.76
CA LEU A 44 -17.23 -11.11 4.07
C LEU A 44 -16.73 -9.66 3.93
N MET A 45 -15.72 -9.43 3.10
CA MET A 45 -15.18 -8.11 2.82
C MET A 45 -16.20 -7.19 2.15
N ILE A 46 -16.91 -7.67 1.13
CA ILE A 46 -17.95 -6.88 0.46
C ILE A 46 -19.02 -6.47 1.48
N LYS A 47 -19.47 -7.39 2.32
CA LYS A 47 -20.43 -7.10 3.39
C LYS A 47 -19.86 -6.11 4.42
N TYR A 48 -18.58 -6.24 4.73
CA TYR A 48 -17.86 -5.38 5.65
C TYR A 48 -17.79 -3.95 5.09
N GLU A 49 -17.37 -3.78 3.83
CA GLU A 49 -17.32 -2.47 3.18
C GLU A 49 -18.70 -1.84 2.99
N GLN A 50 -19.71 -2.63 2.67
CA GLN A 50 -21.09 -2.14 2.58
C GLN A 50 -21.61 -1.60 3.90
N ARG A 51 -21.21 -2.20 5.02
CA ARG A 51 -21.59 -1.75 6.36
C ARG A 51 -20.75 -0.59 6.87
N ARG A 52 -19.61 -0.35 6.28
CA ARG A 52 -18.74 0.80 6.62
C ARG A 52 -19.51 2.10 6.59
N GLY A 53 -20.34 2.34 5.58
CA GLY A 53 -21.19 3.53 5.47
C GLY A 53 -22.29 3.63 6.53
N LEU A 54 -22.72 2.51 7.10
CA LEU A 54 -23.78 2.45 8.12
C LEU A 54 -23.26 2.56 9.55
N LEU A 55 -21.99 2.15 9.78
CA LEU A 55 -21.36 2.09 11.11
C LEU A 55 -20.38 3.25 11.37
N ALA A 56 -20.36 4.23 10.53
CA ALA A 56 -19.23 5.05 10.14
C ALA A 56 -18.78 6.17 11.08
N ARG A 57 -19.12 6.21 12.37
CA ARG A 57 -18.54 7.25 13.25
C ARG A 57 -17.16 6.88 13.77
N ASP A 58 -16.85 5.63 13.96
CA ASP A 58 -15.53 5.13 14.38
C ASP A 58 -15.22 3.78 13.75
N TRP A 59 -14.96 3.81 12.45
CA TRP A 59 -14.65 2.60 11.71
C TRP A 59 -13.32 1.97 12.13
N HIS A 60 -12.32 2.79 12.43
CA HIS A 60 -11.04 2.32 12.92
C HIS A 60 -11.17 1.61 14.28
N GLY A 61 -11.93 2.16 15.20
CA GLY A 61 -12.22 1.52 16.47
C GLY A 61 -12.94 0.18 16.31
N PHE A 62 -13.86 0.09 15.35
CA PHE A 62 -14.51 -1.17 15.01
C PHE A 62 -13.52 -2.22 14.46
N GLU A 63 -12.64 -1.82 13.51
CA GLU A 63 -11.59 -2.71 12.98
C GLU A 63 -10.67 -3.21 14.10
N ALA A 64 -10.22 -2.31 14.97
CA ALA A 64 -9.35 -2.65 16.09
C ALA A 64 -10.03 -3.64 17.08
N ALA A 65 -11.30 -3.43 17.39
CA ALA A 65 -12.07 -4.29 18.26
C ALA A 65 -12.35 -5.68 17.65
N ALA A 66 -12.58 -5.74 16.33
CA ALA A 66 -12.84 -7.00 15.62
C ALA A 66 -11.55 -7.79 15.28
N ALA A 67 -10.39 -7.13 15.26
CA ALA A 67 -9.14 -7.72 14.82
C ALA A 67 -8.74 -9.00 15.57
N PRO A 68 -8.87 -9.15 16.90
CA PRO A 68 -8.49 -10.39 17.58
C PRO A 68 -9.27 -11.60 17.09
N LEU A 69 -10.57 -11.47 16.88
CA LEU A 69 -11.43 -12.53 16.38
C LEU A 69 -11.11 -12.86 14.91
N LEU A 70 -11.02 -11.84 14.08
CA LEU A 70 -10.72 -12.01 12.67
C LEU A 70 -9.33 -12.64 12.47
N ASN A 71 -8.33 -12.19 13.22
CA ASN A 71 -6.98 -12.74 13.16
C ASN A 71 -6.92 -14.21 13.60
N ALA A 72 -7.72 -14.62 14.59
CA ALA A 72 -7.84 -16.02 14.97
C ALA A 72 -8.40 -16.90 13.83
N LEU A 73 -9.24 -16.32 12.97
CA LEU A 73 -9.78 -16.95 11.77
C LEU A 73 -8.85 -16.85 10.55
N GLY A 74 -7.68 -16.22 10.70
CA GLY A 74 -6.74 -16.00 9.59
C GLY A 74 -7.11 -14.83 8.68
N LEU A 75 -7.92 -13.89 9.16
CA LEU A 75 -8.34 -12.69 8.43
C LEU A 75 -7.84 -11.44 9.15
N HIS A 76 -7.38 -10.46 8.40
CA HIS A 76 -6.99 -9.16 8.94
C HIS A 76 -7.46 -8.03 8.03
N PHE A 77 -8.19 -7.09 8.60
CA PHE A 77 -8.63 -5.88 7.91
C PHE A 77 -7.98 -4.65 8.52
N ALA A 78 -7.44 -3.78 7.65
CA ALA A 78 -6.84 -2.51 8.02
C ALA A 78 -7.14 -1.48 6.93
N THR A 79 -8.42 -1.08 6.81
CA THR A 79 -8.88 -0.19 5.74
C THR A 79 -8.90 1.27 6.16
N ASP A 80 -8.82 1.55 7.46
CA ASP A 80 -8.92 2.91 8.01
C ASP A 80 -7.91 3.16 9.15
N GLY A 81 -6.63 2.99 8.85
CA GLY A 81 -5.55 3.23 9.80
C GLY A 81 -4.81 1.98 10.24
N TYR A 82 -4.00 2.13 11.29
CA TYR A 82 -3.19 1.04 11.82
C TYR A 82 -3.99 0.15 12.76
N THR A 83 -4.09 -1.12 12.42
CA THR A 83 -4.65 -2.17 13.28
C THR A 83 -3.60 -3.26 13.46
N PRO A 84 -3.17 -3.59 14.69
CA PRO A 84 -2.15 -4.61 14.91
C PRO A 84 -2.57 -5.97 14.34
N ALA A 85 -1.75 -6.53 13.45
CA ALA A 85 -1.94 -7.87 12.92
C ALA A 85 -1.32 -8.89 13.86
N ARG A 86 -2.11 -9.87 14.32
CA ARG A 86 -1.62 -11.00 15.10
C ARG A 86 -1.97 -12.29 14.40
N ARG A 87 -0.95 -12.98 13.91
CA ARG A 87 -1.15 -14.28 13.28
C ARG A 87 -1.68 -15.27 14.31
N GLY A 88 -2.89 -15.80 14.06
CA GLY A 88 -3.48 -16.89 14.85
C GLY A 88 -2.89 -18.25 14.46
N LYS A 89 -3.57 -19.33 14.88
CA LYS A 89 -3.18 -20.73 14.56
C LYS A 89 -3.51 -21.13 13.11
N SER A 90 -4.17 -20.28 12.35
CA SER A 90 -4.47 -20.55 10.93
C SER A 90 -3.19 -20.64 10.12
N LYS A 91 -3.10 -21.67 9.25
CA LYS A 91 -1.99 -21.82 8.29
C LYS A 91 -2.00 -20.72 7.25
N ASP A 92 -3.19 -20.27 6.85
CA ASP A 92 -3.39 -19.22 5.87
C ASP A 92 -3.78 -17.93 6.59
N PHE A 93 -3.20 -16.82 6.14
CA PHE A 93 -3.49 -15.50 6.67
C PHE A 93 -3.77 -14.55 5.51
N LEU A 94 -4.99 -14.03 5.44
CA LEU A 94 -5.41 -13.07 4.42
C LEU A 94 -5.43 -11.67 5.04
N ALA A 95 -4.56 -10.81 4.57
CA ALA A 95 -4.54 -9.40 4.93
C ALA A 95 -5.21 -8.56 3.84
N TRP A 96 -6.12 -7.68 4.25
CA TRP A 96 -6.82 -6.75 3.36
C TRP A 96 -6.80 -5.34 3.95
N GLY A 97 -6.27 -4.40 3.21
CA GLY A 97 -6.18 -3.01 3.63
C GLY A 97 -5.09 -2.26 2.89
N TYR A 98 -4.85 -1.02 3.32
CA TYR A 98 -3.84 -0.17 2.70
C TYR A 98 -2.46 -0.31 3.36
N PHE A 99 -2.41 -0.74 4.61
CA PHE A 99 -1.16 -0.95 5.38
C PHE A 99 -0.18 0.24 5.33
N GLN A 100 -0.71 1.45 5.34
CA GLN A 100 0.04 2.70 5.19
C GLN A 100 0.63 3.18 6.53
N SER A 101 1.28 2.29 7.27
CA SER A 101 1.96 2.64 8.52
C SER A 101 3.23 1.81 8.67
N GLU A 102 4.32 2.45 9.09
CA GLU A 102 5.57 1.78 9.43
C GLU A 102 5.41 0.76 10.56
N LYS A 103 4.42 0.94 11.44
CA LYS A 103 4.13 0.04 12.56
C LYS A 103 3.87 -1.42 12.15
N TYR A 104 3.55 -1.67 10.87
CA TYR A 104 3.39 -3.04 10.36
C TYR A 104 4.70 -3.76 10.13
N PHE A 105 5.81 -3.05 10.04
CA PHE A 105 7.13 -3.59 9.70
C PHE A 105 8.30 -3.00 10.51
N ASP A 106 8.02 -2.29 11.60
CA ASP A 106 9.07 -1.69 12.45
C ASP A 106 10.13 -2.71 12.87
N ASP A 107 9.69 -3.91 13.29
CA ASP A 107 10.61 -5.00 13.68
C ASP A 107 11.43 -5.55 12.51
N PHE A 108 11.06 -5.24 11.26
CA PHE A 108 11.66 -5.74 10.03
C PHE A 108 12.06 -4.62 9.08
N ALA A 109 12.22 -3.40 9.58
CA ALA A 109 12.44 -2.21 8.76
C ALA A 109 13.65 -2.35 7.82
N ASP A 110 14.74 -2.95 8.27
CA ASP A 110 15.95 -3.12 7.46
C ASP A 110 15.77 -4.19 6.38
N VAL A 111 15.02 -5.25 6.65
CA VAL A 111 14.65 -6.25 5.65
C VAL A 111 13.80 -5.61 4.57
N VAL A 112 12.75 -4.88 4.97
CA VAL A 112 11.84 -4.17 4.05
C VAL A 112 12.60 -3.15 3.20
N LYS A 113 13.48 -2.34 3.80
CA LYS A 113 14.34 -1.39 3.08
C LYS A 113 15.23 -2.08 2.04
N THR A 114 15.75 -3.25 2.36
CA THR A 114 16.60 -4.03 1.46
C THR A 114 15.79 -4.61 0.30
N GLU A 115 14.64 -5.20 0.59
CA GLU A 115 13.78 -5.80 -0.42
C GLU A 115 13.14 -4.78 -1.36
N LEU A 116 12.79 -3.60 -0.86
CA LEU A 116 12.21 -2.52 -1.66
C LEU A 116 13.24 -1.74 -2.49
N ARG A 117 14.53 -2.08 -2.41
CA ARG A 117 15.52 -1.49 -3.33
C ARG A 117 15.29 -1.97 -4.76
N SER A 118 15.46 -1.04 -5.70
CA SER A 118 15.47 -1.39 -7.11
C SER A 118 16.66 -2.29 -7.44
N LYS A 119 16.45 -3.33 -8.24
CA LYS A 119 17.52 -4.15 -8.82
C LYS A 119 18.37 -3.35 -9.81
N ALA A 120 17.73 -2.42 -10.52
CA ALA A 120 18.43 -1.54 -11.46
C ALA A 120 18.99 -0.33 -10.71
N VAL A 121 20.28 -0.06 -10.90
CA VAL A 121 20.88 1.19 -10.44
C VAL A 121 20.42 2.30 -11.39
N PRO A 122 19.78 3.38 -10.90
CA PRO A 122 19.43 4.50 -11.75
C PRO A 122 20.67 5.06 -12.46
N ALA A 123 20.58 5.19 -13.77
CA ALA A 123 21.66 5.70 -14.62
C ALA A 123 21.16 6.86 -15.50
N GLY A 124 22.09 7.58 -16.12
CA GLY A 124 21.82 8.70 -17.00
C GLY A 124 21.86 10.07 -16.30
N GLU A 125 21.75 11.11 -17.09
CA GLU A 125 21.97 12.51 -16.66
C GLU A 125 21.18 12.91 -15.41
N CYS A 126 19.90 12.53 -15.30
CA CYS A 126 19.10 12.85 -14.12
C CYS A 126 19.65 12.20 -12.85
N ALA A 127 20.07 10.95 -12.93
CA ALA A 127 20.65 10.24 -11.79
C ALA A 127 21.98 10.85 -11.37
N ASP A 128 22.80 11.27 -12.34
CA ASP A 128 24.10 11.90 -12.09
C ASP A 128 23.90 13.28 -11.45
N ARG A 129 22.95 14.05 -11.92
CA ARG A 129 22.57 15.33 -11.32
C ARG A 129 22.10 15.19 -9.87
N ILE A 130 21.30 14.15 -9.56
CA ILE A 130 20.83 13.88 -8.19
C ILE A 130 22.01 13.51 -7.29
N ARG A 131 22.94 12.68 -7.78
CA ARG A 131 24.13 12.28 -7.00
C ARG A 131 25.09 13.43 -6.77
N ALA A 132 25.24 14.33 -7.75
CA ALA A 132 26.10 15.49 -7.63
C ALA A 132 25.51 16.62 -6.77
N ALA A 133 24.21 16.59 -6.51
CA ALA A 133 23.55 17.60 -5.70
C ALA A 133 23.90 17.40 -4.21
N ALA A 134 24.39 18.45 -3.55
CA ALA A 134 24.68 18.44 -2.12
C ALA A 134 23.41 18.17 -1.28
N TRP A 135 22.25 18.59 -1.80
CA TRP A 135 20.95 18.45 -1.14
C TRP A 135 19.85 18.16 -2.19
N PRO A 136 19.70 16.92 -2.63
CA PRO A 136 18.66 16.59 -3.59
C PRO A 136 17.28 16.62 -2.89
N VAL A 137 16.35 17.38 -3.47
CA VAL A 137 14.96 17.47 -3.01
C VAL A 137 14.05 16.93 -4.10
N CYS A 138 13.25 15.92 -3.76
CA CYS A 138 12.26 15.36 -4.66
C CYS A 138 10.91 16.04 -4.44
N VAL A 139 10.30 16.54 -5.52
CA VAL A 139 8.93 17.03 -5.52
C VAL A 139 8.05 16.00 -6.23
N HIS A 140 7.17 15.33 -5.48
CA HIS A 140 6.22 14.37 -6.04
C HIS A 140 4.89 15.06 -6.35
N LEU A 141 4.53 15.10 -7.63
CA LEU A 141 3.27 15.64 -8.13
C LEU A 141 2.36 14.50 -8.56
N ARG A 142 1.39 14.12 -7.71
CA ARG A 142 0.39 13.15 -8.11
C ARG A 142 -0.73 13.84 -8.90
N ARG A 143 -0.91 13.37 -10.13
CA ARG A 143 -1.93 13.82 -11.10
C ARG A 143 -2.75 12.60 -11.55
N GLY A 144 -3.21 12.56 -12.78
CA GLY A 144 -3.93 11.41 -13.31
C GLY A 144 -5.29 11.20 -12.65
N ASP A 145 -5.45 10.10 -11.95
CA ASP A 145 -6.70 9.75 -11.24
C ASP A 145 -7.12 10.78 -10.19
N TYR A 146 -6.18 11.49 -9.56
CA TYR A 146 -6.47 12.54 -8.58
C TYR A 146 -7.10 13.79 -9.21
N GLN A 147 -6.96 13.99 -10.53
CA GLN A 147 -7.58 15.11 -11.22
C GLN A 147 -9.05 14.87 -11.62
N LYS A 148 -9.55 13.66 -11.43
CA LYS A 148 -10.93 13.32 -11.71
C LYS A 148 -11.87 13.95 -10.68
N PRO A 149 -13.07 14.41 -11.08
CA PRO A 149 -14.03 15.05 -10.18
C PRO A 149 -14.40 14.22 -8.96
N GLU A 150 -14.52 12.90 -9.13
CA GLU A 150 -14.83 11.96 -8.05
C GLU A 150 -13.73 11.87 -6.97
N ASN A 151 -12.52 12.30 -7.30
CA ASN A 151 -11.35 12.30 -6.43
C ASN A 151 -10.96 13.71 -5.96
N ALA A 152 -11.84 14.71 -6.08
CA ALA A 152 -11.56 16.10 -5.73
C ALA A 152 -11.08 16.28 -4.28
N ILE A 153 -11.54 15.44 -3.37
CA ILE A 153 -11.11 15.43 -1.96
C ILE A 153 -9.61 15.11 -1.80
N LEU A 154 -9.00 14.46 -2.78
CA LEU A 154 -7.58 14.10 -2.78
C LEU A 154 -6.69 15.20 -3.38
N GLN A 155 -7.29 16.26 -3.96
CA GLN A 155 -6.58 17.35 -4.62
C GLN A 155 -6.18 18.45 -3.63
N VAL A 156 -5.51 18.08 -2.55
CA VAL A 156 -5.18 19.00 -1.45
C VAL A 156 -3.92 19.84 -1.72
N CYS A 157 -3.05 19.40 -2.62
CA CYS A 157 -1.77 20.07 -2.92
C CYS A 157 -1.90 20.96 -4.16
N THR A 158 -2.07 22.26 -3.92
CA THR A 158 -2.13 23.29 -4.97
C THR A 158 -0.73 23.73 -5.43
N PRO A 159 -0.59 24.42 -6.59
CA PRO A 159 0.69 25.03 -6.98
C PRO A 159 1.26 25.97 -5.92
N ALA A 160 0.40 26.72 -5.23
CA ALA A 160 0.80 27.60 -4.12
C ALA A 160 1.38 26.81 -2.91
N TYR A 161 0.86 25.62 -2.63
CA TYR A 161 1.44 24.73 -1.63
C TYR A 161 2.88 24.34 -1.99
N TYR A 162 3.12 23.90 -3.22
CA TYR A 162 4.47 23.51 -3.66
C TYR A 162 5.44 24.68 -3.67
N ALA A 163 5.00 25.88 -4.08
CA ALA A 163 5.82 27.08 -4.05
C ALA A 163 6.26 27.43 -2.63
N ARG A 164 5.33 27.41 -1.66
CA ARG A 164 5.65 27.65 -0.25
C ARG A 164 6.58 26.58 0.34
N ALA A 165 6.32 25.30 0.05
CA ALA A 165 7.18 24.22 0.51
C ALA A 165 8.60 24.35 -0.03
N ALA A 166 8.76 24.67 -1.31
CA ALA A 166 10.07 24.93 -1.91
C ALA A 166 10.80 26.12 -1.29
N ALA A 167 10.08 27.18 -0.97
CA ALA A 167 10.65 28.35 -0.28
C ALA A 167 11.12 27.99 1.14
N GLN A 168 10.34 27.23 1.90
CA GLN A 168 10.73 26.75 3.23
C GLN A 168 11.96 25.86 3.21
N VAL A 169 12.02 24.92 2.27
CA VAL A 169 13.20 24.05 2.10
C VAL A 169 14.45 24.87 1.75
N LYS A 170 14.32 25.88 0.90
CA LYS A 170 15.44 26.80 0.58
C LYS A 170 15.88 27.62 1.78
N ALA A 171 14.97 28.09 2.61
CA ALA A 171 15.27 28.90 3.79
C ALA A 171 15.92 28.08 4.93
N ALA A 172 15.65 26.77 4.98
CA ALA A 172 16.24 25.86 5.97
C ALA A 172 17.67 25.40 5.61
N ARG A 173 18.21 25.87 4.49
CA ARG A 173 19.56 25.55 3.97
C ARG A 173 20.56 26.62 4.34
#